data_8c0de3e5cf66617b8e422c445ab20453
#
_entry.id   8c0de3e5cf66617b8e422c445ab20453
#
_cell.length_a   1.000
_cell.length_b   1.000
_cell.length_c   1.000
_cell.angle_alpha   90.00
_cell.angle_beta   90.00
_cell.angle_gamma   90.00
#
_symmetry.space_group_name_H-M   'P 1'
#
loop_
_entity.id
_entity.type
_entity.pdbx_description
1 polymer ?
#
loop_
_entity_poly.entity_id
_entity_poly.type
_entity_poly.pdbx_seq_one_letter_code
_entity_poly.pdbx_strand_id
1 'polypeptide(L)'
;ARKIAETFNTVVVVLTDAALATSQQPFKRPQFNEAWLAPPVDQSAVPAGAKPYDWDATTGIARRFIPGQPGGMHTITGLAHDRQSHVAYDQDINQEGLRARSLKIAALQKTLLPPEVIGDAEGDLLVIGWGSSKGAIEEAAAALRAEGKKVSSAHLRYLQPMQPGIKEIMQRFKKVITIETNYSDNPDDE
;
A
#
# COMPACT_ATOMS: atom_id res chain seq x y z
N ALA A 1 -7.15 0.33 -5.34
CA ALA A 1 -7.38 -0.64 -4.28
C ALA A 1 -7.67 -2.03 -4.86
N ARG A 2 -8.75 -2.20 -5.62
CA ARG A 2 -9.17 -3.51 -6.16
C ARG A 2 -8.08 -4.22 -6.95
N LYS A 3 -7.38 -3.51 -7.85
CA LYS A 3 -6.27 -4.08 -8.63
C LYS A 3 -5.18 -4.66 -7.72
N ILE A 4 -4.79 -3.94 -6.67
CA ILE A 4 -3.78 -4.41 -5.72
C ILE A 4 -4.30 -5.63 -4.95
N ALA A 5 -5.53 -5.57 -4.45
CA ALA A 5 -6.13 -6.67 -3.70
C ALA A 5 -6.18 -7.97 -4.52
N GLU A 6 -6.60 -7.88 -5.78
CA GLU A 6 -6.72 -9.03 -6.68
C GLU A 6 -5.34 -9.54 -7.15
N THR A 7 -4.41 -8.63 -7.48
CA THR A 7 -3.07 -9.01 -7.96
C THR A 7 -2.25 -9.70 -6.88
N PHE A 8 -2.30 -9.18 -5.65
CA PHE A 8 -1.48 -9.68 -4.55
C PHE A 8 -2.24 -10.60 -3.59
N ASN A 9 -3.51 -10.87 -3.85
CA ASN A 9 -4.37 -11.66 -2.98
C ASN A 9 -4.24 -11.21 -1.51
N THR A 10 -4.47 -9.92 -1.27
CA THR A 10 -4.30 -9.28 0.03
C THR A 10 -5.41 -8.27 0.31
N VAL A 11 -5.61 -7.95 1.58
CA VAL A 11 -6.54 -6.89 1.99
C VAL A 11 -5.94 -5.54 1.64
N VAL A 12 -6.76 -4.64 1.13
CA VAL A 12 -6.39 -3.23 0.90
C VAL A 12 -7.38 -2.34 1.64
N VAL A 13 -6.87 -1.53 2.54
CA VAL A 13 -7.64 -0.54 3.28
C VAL A 13 -7.44 0.82 2.64
N VAL A 14 -8.54 1.47 2.25
CA VAL A 14 -8.53 2.85 1.74
C VAL A 14 -8.88 3.77 2.91
N LEU A 15 -7.91 4.58 3.31
CA LEU A 15 -8.10 5.56 4.38
C LEU A 15 -8.64 6.86 3.80
N THR A 16 -9.70 7.35 4.40
CA THR A 16 -10.32 8.65 4.08
C THR A 16 -10.59 9.41 5.38
N ASP A 17 -10.59 10.73 5.30
CA ASP A 17 -10.95 11.60 6.42
C ASP A 17 -12.21 12.41 6.11
N ALA A 18 -12.68 13.19 7.10
CA ALA A 18 -13.88 13.98 6.96
C ALA A 18 -13.76 15.06 5.87
N ALA A 19 -12.59 15.67 5.73
CA ALA A 19 -12.35 16.68 4.70
C ALA A 19 -12.44 16.07 3.29
N LEU A 20 -11.84 14.88 3.10
CA LEU A 20 -11.92 14.16 1.83
C LEU A 20 -13.36 13.70 1.51
N ALA A 21 -14.11 13.28 2.53
CA ALA A 21 -15.47 12.78 2.37
C ALA A 21 -16.51 13.88 2.09
N THR A 22 -16.29 15.11 2.59
CA THR A 22 -17.25 16.22 2.50
C THR A 22 -16.86 17.29 1.49
N SER A 23 -15.60 17.33 1.03
CA SER A 23 -15.14 18.30 0.06
C SER A 23 -15.70 18.03 -1.34
N GLN A 24 -15.77 19.09 -2.14
CA GLN A 24 -16.18 19.01 -3.53
C GLN A 24 -15.07 19.61 -4.40
N GLN A 25 -14.71 18.89 -5.43
CA GLN A 25 -13.70 19.34 -6.40
C GLN A 25 -14.15 19.00 -7.82
N PRO A 26 -14.12 19.94 -8.77
CA PRO A 26 -14.35 19.64 -10.16
C PRO A 26 -13.18 18.84 -10.73
N PHE A 27 -13.48 17.78 -11.48
CA PHE A 27 -12.47 17.00 -12.18
C PHE A 27 -12.97 16.59 -13.56
N LYS A 28 -12.05 16.38 -14.49
CA LYS A 28 -12.37 15.86 -15.81
C LYS A 28 -12.89 14.44 -15.70
N ARG A 29 -13.91 14.09 -16.48
CA ARG A 29 -14.40 12.70 -16.54
C ARG A 29 -13.23 11.77 -16.86
N PRO A 30 -12.94 10.78 -16.01
CA PRO A 30 -11.86 9.84 -16.28
C PRO A 30 -12.10 9.10 -17.61
N GLN A 31 -11.06 8.97 -18.42
CA GLN A 31 -11.08 8.08 -19.57
C GLN A 31 -10.79 6.66 -19.09
N PHE A 32 -11.54 5.71 -19.64
CA PHE A 32 -11.31 4.29 -19.30
C PHE A 32 -9.88 3.88 -19.69
N ASN A 33 -9.22 3.16 -18.81
CA ASN A 33 -7.88 2.62 -19.04
C ASN A 33 -7.85 1.16 -18.55
N GLU A 34 -7.60 0.24 -19.45
CA GLU A 34 -7.52 -1.20 -19.14
C GLU A 34 -6.45 -1.50 -18.08
N ALA A 35 -5.37 -0.71 -18.02
CA ALA A 35 -4.34 -0.86 -16.99
C ALA A 35 -4.87 -0.67 -15.56
N TRP A 36 -6.05 -0.10 -15.37
CA TRP A 36 -6.70 0.04 -14.06
C TRP A 36 -7.46 -1.20 -13.62
N LEU A 37 -7.72 -2.11 -14.56
CA LEU A 37 -8.44 -3.33 -14.24
C LEU A 37 -7.58 -4.26 -13.38
N ALA A 38 -8.24 -4.97 -12.49
CA ALA A 38 -7.62 -6.12 -11.85
C ALA A 38 -7.36 -7.23 -12.88
N PRO A 39 -6.30 -8.04 -12.71
CA PRO A 39 -6.10 -9.18 -13.57
C PRO A 39 -7.32 -10.12 -13.49
N PRO A 40 -7.67 -10.78 -14.59
CA PRO A 40 -8.75 -11.77 -14.56
C PRO A 40 -8.39 -12.89 -13.58
N VAL A 41 -9.40 -13.37 -12.85
CA VAL A 41 -9.22 -14.52 -11.96
C VAL A 41 -9.10 -15.76 -12.81
N ASP A 42 -8.09 -16.60 -12.55
CA ASP A 42 -7.88 -17.87 -13.25
C ASP A 42 -9.01 -18.85 -12.90
N GLN A 43 -9.89 -19.10 -13.87
CA GLN A 43 -11.03 -20.02 -13.75
C GLN A 43 -10.73 -21.41 -14.32
N SER A 44 -9.51 -21.69 -14.75
CA SER A 44 -9.11 -23.01 -15.22
C SER A 44 -9.26 -24.05 -14.10
N ALA A 45 -9.42 -25.32 -14.47
CA ALA A 45 -9.50 -26.40 -13.49
C ALA A 45 -8.29 -26.38 -12.54
N VAL A 46 -8.54 -26.62 -11.26
CA VAL A 46 -7.46 -26.72 -10.29
C VAL A 46 -6.63 -27.98 -10.61
N PRO A 47 -5.32 -27.86 -10.80
CA PRO A 47 -4.47 -29.02 -11.06
C PRO A 47 -4.55 -30.05 -9.93
N ALA A 48 -4.48 -31.34 -10.28
CA ALA A 48 -4.47 -32.39 -9.27
C ALA A 48 -3.28 -32.19 -8.30
N GLY A 49 -3.56 -32.25 -7.00
CA GLY A 49 -2.56 -32.07 -5.95
C GLY A 49 -2.16 -30.60 -5.67
N ALA A 50 -2.72 -29.63 -6.38
CA ALA A 50 -2.50 -28.21 -6.04
C ALA A 50 -3.05 -27.89 -4.64
N LYS A 51 -2.33 -27.01 -3.94
CA LYS A 51 -2.67 -26.64 -2.56
C LYS A 51 -3.13 -25.18 -2.52
N PRO A 52 -4.17 -24.86 -1.73
CA PRO A 52 -4.71 -23.49 -1.64
C PRO A 52 -3.71 -22.47 -1.12
N TYR A 53 -2.83 -22.87 -0.21
CA TYR A 53 -1.81 -22.01 0.42
C TYR A 53 -0.38 -22.41 0.01
N ASP A 54 -0.20 -22.83 -1.26
CA ASP A 54 1.13 -23.12 -1.80
C ASP A 54 1.82 -21.83 -2.23
N TRP A 55 2.32 -21.10 -1.24
CA TRP A 55 2.98 -19.81 -1.46
C TRP A 55 4.26 -19.96 -2.26
N ASP A 56 4.42 -19.09 -3.23
CA ASP A 56 5.68 -18.91 -3.92
C ASP A 56 6.75 -18.42 -2.94
N ALA A 57 7.92 -19.04 -2.96
CA ALA A 57 8.98 -18.79 -1.99
C ALA A 57 9.59 -17.39 -2.07
N THR A 58 9.43 -16.70 -3.21
CA THR A 58 9.99 -15.36 -3.46
C THR A 58 8.97 -14.26 -3.20
N THR A 59 7.72 -14.47 -3.58
CA THR A 59 6.68 -13.45 -3.55
C THR A 59 5.66 -13.65 -2.45
N GLY A 60 5.58 -14.84 -1.87
CA GLY A 60 4.55 -15.19 -0.89
C GLY A 60 3.13 -15.26 -1.47
N ILE A 61 2.99 -15.23 -2.80
CA ILE A 61 1.68 -15.28 -3.48
C ILE A 61 1.36 -16.73 -3.81
N ALA A 62 0.14 -17.16 -3.50
CA ALA A 62 -0.39 -18.46 -3.92
C ALA A 62 -1.41 -18.27 -5.04
N ARG A 63 -1.66 -19.34 -5.78
CA ARG A 63 -2.80 -19.38 -6.71
C ARG A 63 -4.08 -19.15 -5.94
N ARG A 64 -4.92 -18.24 -6.41
CA ARG A 64 -6.22 -17.99 -5.82
C ARG A 64 -7.20 -19.08 -6.27
N PHE A 65 -7.68 -19.88 -5.32
CA PHE A 65 -8.80 -20.80 -5.54
C PHE A 65 -10.11 -20.04 -5.48
N ILE A 66 -11.06 -20.42 -6.33
CA ILE A 66 -12.37 -19.78 -6.40
C ILE A 66 -13.40 -20.71 -5.76
N PRO A 67 -14.25 -20.23 -4.82
CA PRO A 67 -15.33 -21.03 -4.28
C PRO A 67 -16.21 -21.61 -5.40
N GLY A 68 -16.46 -22.92 -5.36
CA GLY A 68 -17.21 -23.65 -6.40
C GLY A 68 -16.40 -24.13 -7.60
N GLN A 69 -15.12 -23.79 -7.71
CA GLN A 69 -14.23 -24.28 -8.76
C GLN A 69 -13.98 -25.80 -8.58
N PRO A 70 -14.12 -26.63 -9.64
CA PRO A 70 -13.83 -28.06 -9.56
C PRO A 70 -12.41 -28.33 -9.04
N GLY A 71 -12.28 -29.19 -8.04
CA GLY A 71 -11.01 -29.48 -7.38
C GLY A 71 -10.48 -28.36 -6.47
N GLY A 72 -11.22 -27.26 -6.31
CA GLY A 72 -10.80 -26.07 -5.57
C GLY A 72 -11.42 -25.96 -4.16
N MET A 73 -11.91 -27.07 -3.57
CA MET A 73 -12.42 -27.03 -2.21
C MET A 73 -11.30 -26.66 -1.23
N HIS A 74 -11.56 -25.65 -0.39
CA HIS A 74 -10.60 -25.15 0.58
C HIS A 74 -11.31 -24.44 1.74
N THR A 75 -10.62 -24.35 2.88
CA THR A 75 -11.12 -23.66 4.07
C THR A 75 -10.62 -22.21 4.07
N ILE A 76 -11.53 -21.27 4.35
CA ILE A 76 -11.24 -19.85 4.56
C ILE A 76 -11.75 -19.48 5.96
N THR A 77 -10.84 -19.17 6.86
CA THR A 77 -11.15 -18.69 8.22
C THR A 77 -10.18 -17.59 8.64
N GLY A 78 -10.44 -16.94 9.77
CA GLY A 78 -9.51 -16.00 10.39
C GLY A 78 -8.32 -16.65 11.10
N LEU A 79 -8.21 -17.97 11.09
CA LEU A 79 -7.14 -18.73 11.77
C LEU A 79 -5.97 -19.01 10.82
N ALA A 80 -4.83 -19.46 11.36
CA ALA A 80 -3.73 -19.96 10.55
C ALA A 80 -4.11 -21.29 9.88
N HIS A 81 -3.57 -21.53 8.70
CA HIS A 81 -3.81 -22.72 7.91
C HIS A 81 -2.49 -23.33 7.44
N ASP A 82 -2.49 -24.65 7.31
CA ASP A 82 -1.45 -25.34 6.57
C ASP A 82 -1.61 -25.09 5.03
N ARG A 83 -0.69 -25.62 4.23
CA ARG A 83 -0.74 -25.46 2.78
C ARG A 83 -1.97 -26.11 2.15
N GLN A 84 -2.57 -27.11 2.81
CA GLN A 84 -3.78 -27.82 2.38
C GLN A 84 -5.08 -27.13 2.82
N SER A 85 -5.00 -26.00 3.48
CA SER A 85 -6.11 -25.25 4.07
C SER A 85 -6.73 -25.80 5.34
N HIS A 86 -6.11 -26.76 6.01
CA HIS A 86 -6.58 -27.15 7.32
C HIS A 86 -6.18 -26.09 8.35
N VAL A 87 -7.08 -25.82 9.29
CA VAL A 87 -6.76 -24.95 10.43
C VAL A 87 -5.61 -25.56 11.23
N ALA A 88 -4.61 -24.77 11.55
CA ALA A 88 -3.40 -25.22 12.22
C ALA A 88 -3.05 -24.29 13.39
N TYR A 89 -2.64 -24.90 14.49
CA TYR A 89 -2.18 -24.22 15.70
C TYR A 89 -0.68 -24.40 15.94
N ASP A 90 -0.01 -25.06 15.01
CA ASP A 90 1.42 -25.31 15.06
C ASP A 90 2.21 -24.02 14.83
N GLN A 91 3.28 -23.82 15.63
CA GLN A 91 4.08 -22.60 15.60
C GLN A 91 4.86 -22.42 14.29
N ASP A 92 5.34 -23.53 13.70
CA ASP A 92 6.14 -23.47 12.46
C ASP A 92 5.25 -23.14 11.26
N ILE A 93 4.04 -23.70 11.22
CA ILE A 93 3.03 -23.38 10.21
C ILE A 93 2.61 -21.89 10.33
N ASN A 94 2.40 -21.40 11.54
CA ASN A 94 2.10 -19.98 11.75
C ASN A 94 3.26 -19.08 11.30
N GLN A 95 4.49 -19.45 11.63
CA GLN A 95 5.69 -18.71 11.22
C GLN A 95 5.85 -18.71 9.70
N GLU A 96 5.60 -19.83 9.01
CA GLU A 96 5.60 -19.92 7.56
C GLU A 96 4.56 -18.97 6.94
N GLY A 97 3.34 -18.96 7.46
CA GLY A 97 2.28 -18.07 7.02
C GLY A 97 2.62 -16.58 7.23
N LEU A 98 3.23 -16.23 8.36
CA LEU A 98 3.72 -14.86 8.63
C LEU A 98 4.78 -14.44 7.62
N ARG A 99 5.74 -15.33 7.36
CA ARG A 99 6.79 -15.10 6.36
C ARG A 99 6.20 -14.88 4.96
N ALA A 100 5.27 -15.74 4.54
CA ALA A 100 4.61 -15.61 3.24
C ALA A 100 3.87 -14.26 3.10
N ARG A 101 3.15 -13.84 4.14
CA ARG A 101 2.51 -12.50 4.17
C ARG A 101 3.51 -11.35 4.08
N SER A 102 4.65 -11.45 4.77
CA SER A 102 5.72 -10.44 4.70
C SER A 102 6.35 -10.37 3.30
N LEU A 103 6.61 -11.51 2.67
CA LEU A 103 7.11 -11.59 1.29
C LEU A 103 6.12 -10.96 0.30
N LYS A 104 4.83 -11.20 0.49
CA LYS A 104 3.77 -10.64 -0.34
C LYS A 104 3.75 -9.11 -0.28
N ILE A 105 3.83 -8.54 0.92
CA ILE A 105 3.91 -7.09 1.11
C ILE A 105 5.20 -6.51 0.51
N ALA A 106 6.32 -7.21 0.64
CA ALA A 106 7.58 -6.81 0.00
C ALA A 106 7.51 -6.88 -1.54
N ALA A 107 6.81 -7.90 -2.09
CA ALA A 107 6.57 -8.00 -3.52
C ALA A 107 5.69 -6.84 -4.03
N LEU A 108 4.64 -6.47 -3.30
CA LEU A 108 3.83 -5.30 -3.58
C LEU A 108 4.68 -4.03 -3.56
N GLN A 109 5.50 -3.82 -2.52
CA GLN A 109 6.34 -2.63 -2.39
C GLN A 109 7.25 -2.42 -3.60
N LYS A 110 7.81 -3.49 -4.16
CA LYS A 110 8.68 -3.43 -5.35
C LYS A 110 7.96 -2.93 -6.61
N THR A 111 6.64 -2.96 -6.65
CA THR A 111 5.85 -2.44 -7.77
C THR A 111 5.43 -0.99 -7.61
N LEU A 112 5.64 -0.42 -6.43
CA LEU A 112 5.31 0.98 -6.16
C LEU A 112 6.40 1.90 -6.68
N LEU A 113 5.99 3.07 -7.14
CA LEU A 113 6.91 4.14 -7.50
C LEU A 113 7.28 4.98 -6.27
N PRO A 114 8.46 5.58 -6.22
CA PRO A 114 8.81 6.56 -5.20
C PRO A 114 7.80 7.70 -5.13
N PRO A 115 7.62 8.35 -3.96
CA PRO A 115 6.84 9.58 -3.90
C PRO A 115 7.43 10.66 -4.80
N GLU A 116 6.56 11.42 -5.45
CA GLU A 116 6.97 12.59 -6.21
C GLU A 116 7.37 13.72 -5.26
N VAL A 117 8.50 14.36 -5.52
CA VAL A 117 8.93 15.58 -4.83
C VAL A 117 8.50 16.79 -5.64
N ILE A 118 7.68 17.65 -5.04
CA ILE A 118 7.22 18.91 -5.64
C ILE A 118 8.10 20.05 -5.15
N GLY A 119 8.83 20.65 -6.06
CA GLY A 119 9.88 21.64 -5.80
C GLY A 119 11.25 21.12 -6.20
N ASP A 120 12.30 21.60 -5.55
CA ASP A 120 13.66 21.16 -5.79
C ASP A 120 13.88 19.72 -5.29
N ALA A 121 14.73 18.96 -5.98
CA ALA A 121 15.03 17.58 -5.61
C ALA A 121 15.82 17.45 -4.30
N GLU A 122 16.42 18.54 -3.84
CA GLU A 122 17.18 18.67 -2.58
C GLU A 122 17.01 20.09 -2.03
N GLY A 123 17.23 20.31 -0.74
CA GLY A 123 17.05 21.64 -0.18
C GLY A 123 17.15 21.73 1.33
N ASP A 124 16.59 22.82 1.87
CA ASP A 124 16.65 23.08 3.32
C ASP A 124 15.56 22.32 4.08
N LEU A 125 14.37 22.20 3.49
CA LEU A 125 13.20 21.62 4.15
C LEU A 125 12.38 20.75 3.17
N LEU A 126 12.07 19.54 3.61
CA LEU A 126 11.06 18.69 3.00
C LEU A 126 9.84 18.58 3.92
N VAL A 127 8.67 18.87 3.39
CA VAL A 127 7.39 18.70 4.08
C VAL A 127 6.71 17.45 3.55
N ILE A 128 6.43 16.49 4.42
CA ILE A 128 5.77 15.24 4.06
C ILE A 128 4.37 15.21 4.67
N GLY A 129 3.40 14.80 3.88
CA GLY A 129 2.03 14.57 4.35
C GLY A 129 1.35 13.43 3.62
N TRP A 130 0.15 13.11 4.07
CA TRP A 130 -0.75 12.14 3.44
C TRP A 130 -2.21 12.59 3.60
N GLY A 131 -3.14 11.91 2.92
CA GLY A 131 -4.57 12.23 3.02
C GLY A 131 -4.91 13.64 2.56
N SER A 132 -5.80 14.31 3.28
CA SER A 132 -6.33 15.64 2.94
C SER A 132 -5.36 16.79 3.19
N SER A 133 -4.25 16.57 3.89
CA SER A 133 -3.22 17.60 4.11
C SER A 133 -2.50 18.03 2.83
N LYS A 134 -2.63 17.28 1.72
CA LYS A 134 -1.91 17.50 0.46
C LYS A 134 -2.00 18.93 -0.04
N GLY A 135 -3.22 19.44 -0.22
CA GLY A 135 -3.45 20.77 -0.81
C GLY A 135 -2.82 21.88 0.01
N ALA A 136 -3.04 21.86 1.32
CA ALA A 136 -2.48 22.86 2.24
C ALA A 136 -0.94 22.83 2.25
N ILE A 137 -0.33 21.64 2.26
CA ILE A 137 1.13 21.49 2.20
C ILE A 137 1.69 22.02 0.88
N GLU A 138 1.09 21.68 -0.26
CA GLU A 138 1.54 22.11 -1.56
C GLU A 138 1.44 23.63 -1.73
N GLU A 139 0.35 24.24 -1.26
CA GLU A 139 0.13 25.69 -1.30
C GLU A 139 1.14 26.42 -0.40
N ALA A 140 1.30 25.99 0.84
CA ALA A 140 2.27 26.60 1.77
C ALA A 140 3.71 26.48 1.26
N ALA A 141 4.10 25.30 0.74
CA ALA A 141 5.43 25.10 0.17
C ALA A 141 5.64 25.96 -1.09
N ALA A 142 4.61 26.16 -1.93
CA ALA A 142 4.68 27.04 -3.10
C ALA A 142 4.85 28.51 -2.68
N ALA A 143 4.13 28.98 -1.68
CA ALA A 143 4.26 30.34 -1.15
C ALA A 143 5.68 30.60 -0.62
N LEU A 144 6.23 29.68 0.16
CA LEU A 144 7.59 29.78 0.69
C LEU A 144 8.64 29.79 -0.43
N ARG A 145 8.47 28.99 -1.48
CA ARG A 145 9.35 29.04 -2.66
C ARG A 145 9.30 30.39 -3.39
N ALA A 146 8.10 31.00 -3.46
CA ALA A 146 7.97 32.34 -4.06
C ALA A 146 8.72 33.41 -3.25
N GLU A 147 8.94 33.19 -1.94
CA GLU A 147 9.81 34.01 -1.08
C GLU A 147 11.30 33.65 -1.17
N GLY A 148 11.69 32.76 -2.06
CA GLY A 148 13.07 32.31 -2.25
C GLY A 148 13.57 31.26 -1.26
N LYS A 149 12.67 30.62 -0.50
CA LYS A 149 13.03 29.53 0.43
C LYS A 149 13.16 28.21 -0.33
N LYS A 150 14.12 27.37 0.04
CA LYS A 150 14.32 26.04 -0.54
C LYS A 150 13.48 25.00 0.21
N VAL A 151 12.18 25.01 -0.09
CA VAL A 151 11.17 24.12 0.52
C VAL A 151 10.54 23.28 -0.56
N SER A 152 10.52 21.97 -0.34
CA SER A 152 9.85 21.00 -1.20
C SER A 152 8.84 20.19 -0.41
N SER A 153 7.90 19.56 -1.09
CA SER A 153 6.90 18.70 -0.48
C SER A 153 6.84 17.33 -1.15
N ALA A 154 6.44 16.33 -0.38
CA ALA A 154 6.14 15.00 -0.88
C ALA A 154 4.84 14.49 -0.24
N HIS A 155 4.01 13.80 -1.05
CA HIS A 155 2.75 13.26 -0.58
C HIS A 155 2.77 11.74 -0.65
N LEU A 156 2.54 11.07 0.49
CA LEU A 156 2.48 9.63 0.57
C LEU A 156 1.11 9.11 0.18
N ARG A 157 1.06 8.25 -0.83
CA ARG A 157 -0.16 7.53 -1.25
C ARG A 157 -0.34 6.21 -0.54
N TYR A 158 0.76 5.61 -0.10
CA TYR A 158 0.81 4.31 0.55
C TYR A 158 1.53 4.46 1.87
N LEU A 159 0.85 4.08 2.95
CA LEU A 159 1.44 4.09 4.29
C LEU A 159 1.99 2.72 4.66
N GLN A 160 1.34 1.65 4.17
CA GLN A 160 1.78 0.27 4.37
C GLN A 160 1.48 -0.58 3.12
N PRO A 161 2.50 -1.08 2.42
CA PRO A 161 3.91 -0.76 2.59
C PRO A 161 4.22 0.68 2.16
N MET A 162 5.19 1.32 2.81
CA MET A 162 5.69 2.61 2.36
C MET A 162 6.27 2.51 0.94
N GLN A 163 6.12 3.60 0.19
CA GLN A 163 6.72 3.70 -1.15
C GLN A 163 8.25 3.58 -1.06
N PRO A 164 8.89 2.90 -2.02
CA PRO A 164 10.36 2.83 -2.05
C PRO A 164 10.98 4.20 -2.28
N GLY A 165 12.24 4.37 -1.92
CA GLY A 165 12.99 5.61 -2.16
C GLY A 165 12.70 6.75 -1.19
N ILE A 166 11.79 6.59 -0.23
CA ILE A 166 11.47 7.65 0.74
C ILE A 166 12.69 8.02 1.59
N LYS A 167 13.50 7.05 2.01
CA LYS A 167 14.71 7.29 2.78
C LYS A 167 15.72 8.14 1.98
N GLU A 168 15.96 7.80 0.75
CA GLU A 168 16.86 8.50 -0.16
C GLU A 168 16.37 9.91 -0.48
N ILE A 169 15.05 10.10 -0.56
CA ILE A 169 14.43 11.42 -0.70
C ILE A 169 14.70 12.26 0.55
N MET A 170 14.38 11.73 1.74
CA MET A 170 14.57 12.45 3.00
C MET A 170 16.02 12.88 3.24
N GLN A 171 17.00 12.05 2.86
CA GLN A 171 18.43 12.32 3.04
C GLN A 171 18.98 13.48 2.19
N ARG A 172 18.23 13.94 1.18
CA ARG A 172 18.61 15.08 0.33
C ARG A 172 18.23 16.44 0.92
N PHE A 173 17.55 16.45 2.06
CA PHE A 173 17.11 17.67 2.73
C PHE A 173 17.75 17.82 4.08
N LYS A 174 18.05 19.07 4.48
CA LYS A 174 18.66 19.36 5.80
C LYS A 174 17.67 19.09 6.94
N LYS A 175 16.39 19.31 6.69
CA LYS A 175 15.31 19.09 7.66
C LYS A 175 14.12 18.45 6.97
N VAL A 176 13.49 17.52 7.65
CA VAL A 176 12.24 16.89 7.23
C VAL A 176 11.20 17.10 8.34
N ILE A 177 10.00 17.51 7.96
CA ILE A 177 8.86 17.58 8.86
C ILE A 177 7.69 16.80 8.28
N THR A 178 6.88 16.20 9.12
CA THR A 178 5.61 15.59 8.77
C THR A 178 4.46 16.49 9.24
N ILE A 179 3.40 16.57 8.43
CA ILE A 179 2.17 17.28 8.79
C ILE A 179 1.02 16.29 8.75
N GLU A 180 0.40 16.14 9.91
CA GLU A 180 -0.75 15.27 10.13
C GLU A 180 -1.76 15.97 11.02
N THR A 181 -3.04 15.65 10.82
CA THR A 181 -4.15 16.22 11.58
C THR A 181 -4.68 15.28 12.66
N ASN A 182 -4.15 14.06 12.75
CA ASN A 182 -4.53 13.12 13.80
C ASN A 182 -4.06 13.64 15.16
N TYR A 183 -4.91 13.45 16.15
CA TYR A 183 -4.53 13.70 17.54
C TYR A 183 -3.75 12.51 18.08
N SER A 184 -2.60 12.78 18.71
CA SER A 184 -1.85 11.81 19.51
C SER A 184 -2.14 12.03 20.97
N ASP A 185 -2.54 10.96 21.67
CA ASP A 185 -2.71 10.99 23.14
C ASP A 185 -1.37 10.78 23.88
N ASN A 186 -0.29 10.61 23.16
CA ASN A 186 1.03 10.40 23.77
C ASN A 186 1.70 11.73 24.06
N PRO A 187 1.85 12.13 25.34
CA PRO A 187 2.47 13.40 25.71
C PRO A 187 3.95 13.48 25.37
N ASP A 188 4.59 12.38 24.99
CA ASP A 188 6.00 12.31 24.57
C ASP A 188 6.18 12.55 23.05
N ASP A 189 5.09 12.75 22.31
CA ASP A 189 5.12 13.01 20.86
C ASP A 189 5.19 14.51 20.51
N GLU A 190 5.41 15.41 21.50
CA GLU A 190 5.60 16.85 21.30
C GLU A 190 7.06 17.25 21.00
#